data_fd8d2c9df79cfee86b8f34a1ed395fdf
#
_entry.id   fd8d2c9df79cfee86b8f34a1ed395fdf
#
_cell.length_a   1.000
_cell.length_b   1.000
_cell.length_c   1.000
_cell.angle_alpha   90.00
_cell.angle_beta   90.00
_cell.angle_gamma   90.00
#
_symmetry.space_group_name_H-M   'P 1'
#
loop_
_entity.id
_entity.type
_entity.pdbx_description
1 polymer ?
#
loop_
_entity_poly.entity_id
_entity_poly.type
_entity_poly.pdbx_seq_one_letter_code
_entity_poly.pdbx_strand_id
1 'polypeptide(L)'
;MKKNFFVSTPIYYVNGDPHVGSAYTTIAADVINRYNKAMGMDTHFVTGLDEHGQKVEQAAEQHGFTPQAWTDKMTPNFKNMWAALDIKYDDFIRTTEERHKKAVKKILEIVHEKGDIYKGEYEGKYCVSCETFFPENQLNGSNKCPDCGKELTVLKEESYFFKMSKYADALLKHIDEHPDFILPHSRRNEVISFIKQGLQDLSISRNTFTWGIPIEFAPGHITYVWFDALTNYITSAGFENDDKKFDKFWNDARVVHLIGKDIIRFHAIIWPCMLLSAGIKLPDSIVAHGWWTSEGEKMSKSKGNVVDPYNEIKKYGVDAFRYYLLREANFGTDGDYSTKGIVGRLNSDLANDLGNLLNRTLGMYKKYFNGVVVASSTSEEIDDEIKTMFDETIKDVEKYMYLFEFSRALETIWRFISRLNKYIDETMPWALAKDESKKDRLAAVMNILCEGLYKIAFLIAPYMPESAQKISNQLGIDKDITSLKFDDIKEWNIFKEGHQLGEASPIFPRIEIEKEEVAEEVKKEL
;
A
#
# COMPACT_ATOMS: atom_id res chain seq x y z
N MET A 1 10.84 14.55 13.31
CA MET A 1 9.93 13.96 12.29
C MET A 1 8.70 14.85 12.12
N LYS A 2 8.11 14.91 10.91
CA LYS A 2 6.83 15.60 10.68
C LYS A 2 5.74 14.90 11.49
N LYS A 3 4.79 15.67 12.05
CA LYS A 3 3.70 15.13 12.87
C LYS A 3 2.52 14.60 12.02
N ASN A 4 2.46 15.01 10.75
CA ASN A 4 1.38 14.69 9.84
C ASN A 4 1.89 13.78 8.72
N PHE A 5 1.05 12.87 8.26
CA PHE A 5 1.35 11.92 7.19
C PHE A 5 0.19 11.85 6.19
N PHE A 6 0.50 11.98 4.93
CA PHE A 6 -0.44 11.82 3.83
C PHE A 6 0.02 10.66 2.95
N VAL A 7 -0.86 9.71 2.69
CA VAL A 7 -0.58 8.62 1.76
C VAL A 7 -1.71 8.49 0.75
N SER A 8 -1.35 8.21 -0.50
CA SER A 8 -2.31 7.91 -1.55
C SER A 8 -1.99 6.62 -2.29
N THR A 9 -3.03 5.96 -2.81
CA THR A 9 -2.91 5.07 -3.96
C THR A 9 -3.03 5.89 -5.26
N PRO A 10 -2.78 5.29 -6.46
CA PRO A 10 -3.38 5.83 -7.67
C PRO A 10 -4.90 5.78 -7.54
N ILE A 11 -5.59 6.64 -8.27
CA ILE A 11 -7.02 6.45 -8.51
C ILE A 11 -7.20 5.47 -9.66
N TYR A 12 -8.20 4.59 -9.53
CA TYR A 12 -8.35 3.42 -10.42
C TYR A 12 -9.33 3.71 -11.56
N TYR A 13 -8.99 3.29 -12.77
CA TYR A 13 -9.92 3.35 -13.91
C TYR A 13 -11.13 2.44 -13.70
N VAL A 14 -12.31 2.94 -14.04
CA VAL A 14 -13.60 2.23 -13.92
C VAL A 14 -13.97 1.41 -15.16
N ASN A 15 -12.97 0.89 -15.86
CA ASN A 15 -13.15 0.05 -17.05
C ASN A 15 -13.19 -1.45 -16.73
N GLY A 16 -13.14 -1.83 -15.46
CA GLY A 16 -13.20 -3.21 -14.97
C GLY A 16 -13.20 -3.27 -13.46
N ASP A 17 -13.42 -4.47 -12.91
CA ASP A 17 -13.40 -4.70 -11.46
C ASP A 17 -11.98 -4.60 -10.89
N PRO A 18 -11.85 -4.28 -9.58
CA PRO A 18 -10.56 -4.30 -8.91
C PRO A 18 -9.96 -5.71 -8.91
N HIS A 19 -8.65 -5.81 -9.00
CA HIS A 19 -7.88 -7.05 -9.07
C HIS A 19 -6.72 -7.05 -8.06
N VAL A 20 -5.97 -8.15 -7.98
CA VAL A 20 -4.87 -8.29 -6.99
C VAL A 20 -3.86 -7.14 -7.05
N GLY A 21 -3.57 -6.58 -8.24
CA GLY A 21 -2.64 -5.43 -8.35
C GLY A 21 -3.16 -4.18 -7.65
N SER A 22 -4.46 -3.83 -7.82
CA SER A 22 -5.08 -2.72 -7.10
C SER A 22 -5.23 -3.03 -5.60
N ALA A 23 -5.55 -4.27 -5.25
CA ALA A 23 -5.60 -4.72 -3.86
C ALA A 23 -4.22 -4.58 -3.17
N TYR A 24 -3.14 -4.98 -3.83
CA TYR A 24 -1.77 -4.89 -3.32
C TYR A 24 -1.37 -3.46 -2.97
N THR A 25 -1.58 -2.52 -3.91
CA THR A 25 -1.29 -1.10 -3.67
C THR A 25 -2.10 -0.55 -2.49
N THR A 26 -3.40 -0.89 -2.45
CA THR A 26 -4.32 -0.34 -1.46
C THR A 26 -4.07 -0.94 -0.07
N ILE A 27 -3.73 -2.24 0.02
CA ILE A 27 -3.29 -2.88 1.27
C ILE A 27 -2.00 -2.24 1.78
N ALA A 28 -1.00 -2.01 0.91
CA ALA A 28 0.24 -1.37 1.30
C ALA A 28 0.02 0.06 1.85
N ALA A 29 -0.87 0.84 1.20
CA ALA A 29 -1.25 2.17 1.67
C ALA A 29 -1.97 2.13 3.02
N ASP A 30 -2.89 1.19 3.22
CA ASP A 30 -3.58 0.98 4.50
C ASP A 30 -2.59 0.59 5.61
N VAL A 31 -1.66 -0.33 5.33
CA VAL A 31 -0.66 -0.77 6.30
C VAL A 31 0.24 0.38 6.74
N ILE A 32 0.78 1.17 5.82
CA ILE A 32 1.64 2.30 6.20
C ILE A 32 0.86 3.41 6.89
N ASN A 33 -0.41 3.61 6.54
CA ASN A 33 -1.30 4.54 7.21
C ASN A 33 -1.55 4.13 8.67
N ARG A 34 -1.96 2.87 8.90
CA ARG A 34 -2.17 2.30 10.25
C ARG A 34 -0.89 2.35 11.08
N TYR A 35 0.25 2.00 10.49
CA TYR A 35 1.55 2.05 11.16
C TYR A 35 1.89 3.48 11.64
N ASN A 36 1.83 4.49 10.76
CA ASN A 36 2.12 5.87 11.15
C ASN A 36 1.12 6.40 12.19
N LYS A 37 -0.15 6.00 12.11
CA LYS A 37 -1.16 6.32 13.12
C LYS A 37 -0.83 5.68 14.47
N ALA A 38 -0.37 4.43 14.50
CA ALA A 38 0.08 3.74 15.71
C ALA A 38 1.35 4.39 16.30
N MET A 39 2.23 4.95 15.45
CA MET A 39 3.40 5.72 15.89
C MET A 39 3.06 7.15 16.32
N GLY A 40 1.78 7.51 16.41
CA GLY A 40 1.31 8.79 16.96
C GLY A 40 1.21 9.94 15.97
N MET A 41 1.33 9.69 14.65
CA MET A 41 1.14 10.72 13.64
C MET A 41 -0.35 10.97 13.35
N ASP A 42 -0.69 12.20 12.96
CA ASP A 42 -1.97 12.49 12.32
C ASP A 42 -1.88 12.08 10.85
N THR A 43 -2.79 11.21 10.41
CA THR A 43 -2.70 10.61 9.08
C THR A 43 -3.91 10.96 8.21
N HIS A 44 -3.69 10.99 6.88
CA HIS A 44 -4.75 11.06 5.88
C HIS A 44 -4.44 10.11 4.72
N PHE A 45 -5.32 9.16 4.50
CA PHE A 45 -5.20 8.16 3.44
C PHE A 45 -6.29 8.36 2.40
N VAL A 46 -5.89 8.59 1.14
CA VAL A 46 -6.80 8.73 0.00
C VAL A 46 -6.61 7.60 -1.01
N THR A 47 -7.72 7.09 -1.48
CA THR A 47 -7.86 6.25 -2.67
C THR A 47 -9.05 6.74 -3.48
N GLY A 48 -9.30 6.20 -4.67
CA GLY A 48 -10.45 6.69 -5.45
C GLY A 48 -10.51 6.15 -6.87
N LEU A 49 -11.29 6.84 -7.70
CA LEU A 49 -11.59 6.44 -9.07
C LEU A 49 -11.25 7.54 -10.06
N ASP A 50 -10.60 7.14 -11.15
CA ASP A 50 -10.40 7.92 -12.36
C ASP A 50 -11.57 7.62 -13.31
N GLU A 51 -12.47 8.59 -13.43
CA GLU A 51 -13.77 8.41 -14.05
C GLU A 51 -13.90 9.13 -15.39
N HIS A 52 -12.92 9.93 -15.79
CA HIS A 52 -12.90 10.65 -17.06
C HIS A 52 -12.08 9.91 -18.14
N GLY A 53 -12.14 10.42 -19.37
CA GLY A 53 -11.34 9.96 -20.49
C GLY A 53 -12.07 9.02 -21.44
N GLN A 54 -11.44 8.82 -22.60
CA GLN A 54 -11.99 8.07 -23.72
C GLN A 54 -12.30 6.59 -23.37
N LYS A 55 -11.48 5.97 -22.54
CA LYS A 55 -11.68 4.57 -22.13
C LYS A 55 -12.97 4.36 -21.35
N VAL A 56 -13.28 5.29 -20.45
CA VAL A 56 -14.49 5.23 -19.63
C VAL A 56 -15.72 5.49 -20.50
N GLU A 57 -15.64 6.47 -21.42
CA GLU A 57 -16.69 6.75 -22.38
C GLU A 57 -16.99 5.51 -23.24
N GLN A 58 -15.96 4.89 -23.82
CA GLN A 58 -16.10 3.65 -24.62
C GLN A 58 -16.64 2.47 -23.81
N ALA A 59 -16.19 2.29 -22.55
CA ALA A 59 -16.71 1.24 -21.69
C ALA A 59 -18.20 1.44 -21.37
N ALA A 60 -18.59 2.68 -21.10
CA ALA A 60 -20.01 3.02 -20.88
C ALA A 60 -20.87 2.70 -22.11
N GLU A 61 -20.45 3.13 -23.30
CA GLU A 61 -21.13 2.87 -24.56
C GLU A 61 -21.29 1.37 -24.83
N GLN A 62 -20.23 0.58 -24.66
CA GLN A 62 -20.24 -0.87 -24.84
C GLN A 62 -21.26 -1.58 -23.95
N HIS A 63 -21.55 -1.01 -22.78
CA HIS A 63 -22.50 -1.56 -21.82
C HIS A 63 -23.88 -0.87 -21.85
N GLY A 64 -24.09 0.09 -22.75
CA GLY A 64 -25.38 0.79 -22.93
C GLY A 64 -25.69 1.83 -21.84
N PHE A 65 -24.67 2.41 -21.22
CA PHE A 65 -24.78 3.44 -20.18
C PHE A 65 -24.28 4.80 -20.67
N THR A 66 -24.74 5.87 -20.04
CA THR A 66 -24.00 7.13 -20.08
C THR A 66 -22.72 7.01 -19.25
N PRO A 67 -21.63 7.76 -19.53
CA PRO A 67 -20.41 7.70 -18.74
C PRO A 67 -20.64 7.90 -17.24
N GLN A 68 -21.47 8.89 -16.84
CA GLN A 68 -21.80 9.12 -15.43
C GLN A 68 -22.52 7.90 -14.80
N ALA A 69 -23.53 7.35 -15.47
CA ALA A 69 -24.27 6.19 -14.96
C ALA A 69 -23.36 4.93 -14.85
N TRP A 70 -22.40 4.80 -15.77
CA TRP A 70 -21.41 3.74 -15.72
C TRP A 70 -20.48 3.88 -14.49
N THR A 71 -19.91 5.07 -14.28
CA THR A 71 -19.01 5.30 -13.13
C THR A 71 -19.75 5.13 -11.79
N ASP A 72 -21.00 5.58 -11.70
CA ASP A 72 -21.84 5.39 -10.51
C ASP A 72 -22.12 3.90 -10.26
N LYS A 73 -22.30 3.11 -11.30
CA LYS A 73 -22.49 1.65 -11.22
C LYS A 73 -21.22 0.93 -10.76
N MET A 74 -20.05 1.37 -11.20
CA MET A 74 -18.77 0.71 -10.90
C MET A 74 -18.23 1.08 -9.51
N THR A 75 -18.55 2.26 -8.99
CA THR A 75 -18.06 2.75 -7.69
C THR A 75 -18.26 1.75 -6.53
N PRO A 76 -19.44 1.12 -6.35
CA PRO A 76 -19.64 0.12 -5.30
C PRO A 76 -18.68 -1.06 -5.37
N ASN A 77 -18.27 -1.51 -6.56
CA ASN A 77 -17.38 -2.66 -6.71
C ASN A 77 -16.03 -2.42 -5.99
N PHE A 78 -15.48 -1.22 -6.15
CA PHE A 78 -14.24 -0.82 -5.47
C PHE A 78 -14.45 -0.63 -3.97
N LYS A 79 -15.49 0.09 -3.55
CA LYS A 79 -15.78 0.30 -2.13
C LYS A 79 -16.02 -1.01 -1.39
N ASN A 80 -16.76 -1.94 -2.00
CA ASN A 80 -17.03 -3.27 -1.43
C ASN A 80 -15.75 -4.10 -1.32
N MET A 81 -14.87 -4.05 -2.34
CA MET A 81 -13.57 -4.72 -2.27
C MET A 81 -12.71 -4.15 -1.15
N TRP A 82 -12.63 -2.83 -1.02
CA TRP A 82 -11.86 -2.21 0.07
C TRP A 82 -12.44 -2.55 1.45
N ALA A 83 -13.76 -2.60 1.58
CA ALA A 83 -14.41 -3.05 2.81
C ALA A 83 -14.09 -4.52 3.11
N ALA A 84 -14.14 -5.41 2.11
CA ALA A 84 -13.83 -6.83 2.26
C ALA A 84 -12.37 -7.08 2.64
N LEU A 85 -11.44 -6.21 2.21
CA LEU A 85 -10.02 -6.25 2.56
C LEU A 85 -9.68 -5.51 3.86
N ASP A 86 -10.68 -5.01 4.59
CA ASP A 86 -10.52 -4.18 5.80
C ASP A 86 -9.66 -2.92 5.60
N ILE A 87 -9.78 -2.28 4.43
CA ILE A 87 -9.09 -1.02 4.13
C ILE A 87 -9.80 0.14 4.82
N LYS A 88 -9.04 0.98 5.53
CA LYS A 88 -9.53 2.16 6.27
C LYS A 88 -8.96 3.44 5.67
N TYR A 89 -9.53 3.85 4.53
CA TYR A 89 -9.22 5.15 3.92
C TYR A 89 -9.98 6.29 4.60
N ASP A 90 -9.41 7.49 4.59
CA ASP A 90 -10.05 8.71 5.11
C ASP A 90 -10.83 9.42 4.01
N ASP A 91 -10.44 9.25 2.75
CA ASP A 91 -11.13 9.86 1.61
C ASP A 91 -11.17 8.88 0.42
N PHE A 92 -12.34 8.82 -0.23
CA PHE A 92 -12.55 8.09 -1.48
C PHE A 92 -12.95 9.09 -2.56
N ILE A 93 -11.97 9.61 -3.28
CA ILE A 93 -12.16 10.66 -4.27
C ILE A 93 -12.63 10.10 -5.62
N ARG A 94 -13.55 10.83 -6.26
CA ARG A 94 -13.98 10.58 -7.64
C ARG A 94 -13.68 11.82 -8.49
N THR A 95 -13.11 11.64 -9.67
CA THR A 95 -12.78 12.79 -10.53
C THR A 95 -14.01 13.53 -11.05
N THR A 96 -15.20 12.92 -10.98
CA THR A 96 -16.49 13.55 -11.29
C THR A 96 -17.06 14.45 -10.18
N GLU A 97 -16.45 14.46 -8.98
CA GLU A 97 -16.89 15.32 -7.88
C GLU A 97 -16.60 16.80 -8.16
N GLU A 98 -17.51 17.68 -7.75
CA GLU A 98 -17.38 19.13 -7.98
C GLU A 98 -16.14 19.73 -7.30
N ARG A 99 -15.75 19.21 -6.09
CA ARG A 99 -14.53 19.65 -5.42
C ARG A 99 -13.27 19.36 -6.26
N HIS A 100 -13.26 18.23 -6.99
CA HIS A 100 -12.13 17.86 -7.83
C HIS A 100 -12.11 18.70 -9.11
N LYS A 101 -13.25 18.85 -9.79
CA LYS A 101 -13.37 19.71 -10.97
C LYS A 101 -12.92 21.14 -10.68
N LYS A 102 -13.28 21.68 -9.50
CA LYS A 102 -12.85 23.02 -9.06
C LYS A 102 -11.32 23.10 -8.92
N ALA A 103 -10.71 22.10 -8.29
CA ALA A 103 -9.25 22.04 -8.11
C ALA A 103 -8.50 21.94 -9.45
N VAL A 104 -8.98 21.11 -10.38
CA VAL A 104 -8.39 20.97 -11.74
C VAL A 104 -8.47 22.28 -12.51
N LYS A 105 -9.64 22.94 -12.52
CA LYS A 105 -9.80 24.25 -13.17
C LYS A 105 -8.84 25.28 -12.59
N LYS A 106 -8.66 25.29 -11.27
CA LYS A 106 -7.76 26.23 -10.61
C LYS A 106 -6.29 25.96 -10.95
N ILE A 107 -5.85 24.72 -11.00
CA ILE A 107 -4.49 24.37 -11.45
C ILE A 107 -4.28 24.82 -12.90
N LEU A 108 -5.23 24.54 -13.79
CA LEU A 108 -5.17 24.98 -15.20
C LEU A 108 -5.07 26.51 -15.31
N GLU A 109 -5.87 27.25 -14.54
CA GLU A 109 -5.83 28.71 -14.48
C GLU A 109 -4.45 29.21 -14.06
N ILE A 110 -3.91 28.74 -12.92
CA ILE A 110 -2.60 29.14 -12.39
C ILE A 110 -1.49 28.88 -13.41
N VAL A 111 -1.47 27.69 -14.01
CA VAL A 111 -0.45 27.29 -14.99
C VAL A 111 -0.57 28.09 -16.29
N HIS A 112 -1.80 28.40 -16.72
CA HIS A 112 -2.05 29.23 -17.89
C HIS A 112 -1.65 30.69 -17.67
N GLU A 113 -2.04 31.29 -16.55
CA GLU A 113 -1.68 32.68 -16.18
C GLU A 113 -0.16 32.87 -16.05
N LYS A 114 0.56 31.83 -15.61
CA LYS A 114 2.03 31.83 -15.59
C LYS A 114 2.67 31.79 -16.98
N GLY A 115 1.86 31.57 -18.03
CA GLY A 115 2.33 31.46 -19.41
C GLY A 115 3.00 30.13 -19.72
N ASP A 116 2.72 29.10 -18.93
CA ASP A 116 3.25 27.74 -19.12
C ASP A 116 2.34 26.84 -19.96
N ILE A 117 1.22 27.38 -20.46
CA ILE A 117 0.35 26.73 -21.44
C ILE A 117 0.33 27.54 -22.72
N TYR A 118 0.47 26.88 -23.87
CA TYR A 118 0.39 27.50 -25.20
C TYR A 118 -0.39 26.61 -26.17
N LYS A 119 -0.98 27.23 -27.19
CA LYS A 119 -1.70 26.55 -28.27
C LYS A 119 -0.73 26.11 -29.35
N GLY A 120 -0.89 24.88 -29.84
CA GLY A 120 -0.08 24.32 -30.92
C GLY A 120 -0.84 23.24 -31.68
N GLU A 121 -0.22 22.76 -32.76
CA GLU A 121 -0.69 21.56 -33.48
C GLU A 121 0.21 20.39 -33.12
N TYR A 122 -0.40 19.25 -32.87
CA TYR A 122 0.32 17.99 -32.66
C TYR A 122 -0.02 17.01 -33.76
N GLU A 123 1.03 16.45 -34.35
CA GLU A 123 0.93 15.28 -35.23
C GLU A 123 1.90 14.24 -34.71
N GLY A 124 1.40 13.08 -34.29
CA GLY A 124 2.26 12.03 -33.74
C GLY A 124 1.54 10.72 -33.51
N LYS A 125 2.32 9.72 -33.11
CA LYS A 125 1.81 8.40 -32.77
C LYS A 125 1.22 8.39 -31.37
N TYR A 126 -0.04 8.01 -31.28
CA TYR A 126 -0.84 8.00 -30.04
C TYR A 126 -1.23 6.58 -29.65
N CYS A 127 -1.05 6.24 -28.37
CA CYS A 127 -1.55 5.01 -27.79
C CYS A 127 -2.88 5.28 -27.08
N VAL A 128 -3.97 4.80 -27.65
CA VAL A 128 -5.32 4.90 -27.02
C VAL A 128 -5.35 4.19 -25.66
N SER A 129 -4.62 3.08 -25.52
CA SER A 129 -4.60 2.29 -24.28
C SER A 129 -3.85 2.95 -23.13
N CYS A 130 -2.78 3.71 -23.42
CA CYS A 130 -2.01 4.46 -22.41
C CYS A 130 -2.40 5.94 -22.38
N GLU A 131 -3.27 6.36 -23.33
CA GLU A 131 -3.69 7.75 -23.52
C GLU A 131 -2.49 8.71 -23.63
N THR A 132 -1.44 8.27 -24.32
CA THR A 132 -0.15 8.95 -24.39
C THR A 132 0.35 9.03 -25.81
N PHE A 133 0.93 10.18 -26.16
CA PHE A 133 1.67 10.37 -27.39
C PHE A 133 3.12 9.92 -27.24
N PHE A 134 3.68 9.34 -28.31
CA PHE A 134 5.07 8.91 -28.37
C PHE A 134 5.78 9.59 -29.55
N PRO A 135 6.85 10.36 -29.31
CA PRO A 135 7.69 10.89 -30.36
C PRO A 135 8.50 9.77 -31.03
N GLU A 136 8.85 9.93 -32.31
CA GLU A 136 9.54 8.92 -33.11
C GLU A 136 10.84 8.39 -32.47
N ASN A 137 11.58 9.24 -31.77
CA ASN A 137 12.83 8.85 -31.08
C ASN A 137 12.61 7.84 -29.92
N GLN A 138 11.38 7.71 -29.40
CA GLN A 138 11.02 6.74 -28.37
C GLN A 138 10.52 5.40 -28.94
N LEU A 139 10.20 5.36 -30.23
CA LEU A 139 9.57 4.20 -30.87
C LEU A 139 10.57 3.22 -31.51
N ASN A 140 11.83 3.61 -31.65
CA ASN A 140 12.88 2.78 -32.28
C ASN A 140 12.43 2.14 -33.61
N GLY A 141 11.65 2.88 -34.42
CA GLY A 141 11.10 2.41 -35.69
C GLY A 141 9.90 1.44 -35.56
N SER A 142 9.40 1.18 -34.36
CA SER A 142 8.23 0.35 -34.11
C SER A 142 6.94 1.18 -34.24
N ASN A 143 5.84 0.52 -34.63
CA ASN A 143 4.48 1.10 -34.57
C ASN A 143 3.72 0.65 -33.31
N LYS A 144 4.43 0.11 -32.32
CA LYS A 144 3.83 -0.37 -31.07
C LYS A 144 4.20 0.52 -29.90
N CYS A 145 3.27 0.68 -28.98
CA CYS A 145 3.47 1.42 -27.75
C CYS A 145 4.58 0.79 -26.90
N PRO A 146 5.60 1.54 -26.49
CA PRO A 146 6.68 1.05 -25.64
C PRO A 146 6.20 0.54 -24.28
N ASP A 147 5.10 1.11 -23.75
CA ASP A 147 4.61 0.82 -22.40
C ASP A 147 3.67 -0.40 -22.36
N CYS A 148 2.75 -0.53 -23.34
CA CYS A 148 1.73 -1.61 -23.31
C CYS A 148 1.78 -2.57 -24.50
N GLY A 149 2.64 -2.33 -25.50
CA GLY A 149 2.81 -3.19 -26.69
C GLY A 149 1.69 -3.13 -27.73
N LYS A 150 0.63 -2.32 -27.52
CA LYS A 150 -0.48 -2.16 -28.48
C LYS A 150 -0.08 -1.28 -29.66
N GLU A 151 -0.78 -1.43 -30.79
CA GLU A 151 -0.55 -0.60 -31.97
C GLU A 151 -0.87 0.88 -31.70
N LEU A 152 -0.07 1.75 -32.28
CA LEU A 152 -0.21 3.21 -32.23
C LEU A 152 -1.00 3.71 -33.43
N THR A 153 -1.82 4.73 -33.21
CA THR A 153 -2.54 5.44 -34.27
C THR A 153 -1.87 6.80 -34.51
N VAL A 154 -1.84 7.26 -35.74
CA VAL A 154 -1.41 8.63 -36.04
C VAL A 154 -2.59 9.54 -35.74
N LEU A 155 -2.36 10.52 -34.86
CA LEU A 155 -3.34 11.54 -34.51
C LEU A 155 -2.76 12.92 -34.86
N LYS A 156 -3.56 13.72 -35.55
CA LYS A 156 -3.27 15.13 -35.79
C LYS A 156 -4.42 15.94 -35.22
N GLU A 157 -4.09 16.77 -34.20
CA GLU A 157 -5.09 17.63 -33.58
C GLU A 157 -4.48 18.96 -33.12
N GLU A 158 -5.31 19.99 -33.12
CA GLU A 158 -5.03 21.23 -32.41
C GLU A 158 -5.11 20.94 -30.91
N SER A 159 -4.08 21.31 -30.16
CA SER A 159 -4.01 21.04 -28.73
C SER A 159 -3.36 22.20 -27.97
N TYR A 160 -3.58 22.21 -26.68
CA TYR A 160 -2.85 23.07 -25.76
C TYR A 160 -1.75 22.25 -25.09
N PHE A 161 -0.56 22.85 -24.97
CA PHE A 161 0.64 22.22 -24.46
C PHE A 161 1.09 22.85 -23.16
N PHE A 162 1.40 22.01 -22.18
CA PHE A 162 2.10 22.42 -20.97
C PHE A 162 3.61 22.37 -21.19
N LYS A 163 4.32 23.47 -20.89
CA LYS A 163 5.78 23.63 -21.03
C LYS A 163 6.51 22.76 -19.99
N MET A 164 6.34 21.44 -20.04
CA MET A 164 6.95 20.49 -19.11
C MET A 164 8.47 20.52 -19.24
N SER A 165 9.00 20.68 -20.43
CA SER A 165 10.46 20.77 -20.71
C SER A 165 11.16 21.86 -19.90
N LYS A 166 10.49 22.98 -19.60
CA LYS A 166 10.98 24.09 -18.78
C LYS A 166 11.39 23.66 -17.36
N TYR A 167 10.80 22.58 -16.83
CA TYR A 167 10.98 22.13 -15.45
C TYR A 167 11.98 20.99 -15.30
N ALA A 168 12.61 20.52 -16.38
CA ALA A 168 13.52 19.38 -16.36
C ALA A 168 14.69 19.57 -15.38
N ASP A 169 15.39 20.70 -15.44
CA ASP A 169 16.53 20.98 -14.57
C ASP A 169 16.12 21.14 -13.09
N ALA A 170 15.00 21.82 -12.85
CA ALA A 170 14.46 21.98 -11.49
C ALA A 170 14.07 20.63 -10.87
N LEU A 171 13.48 19.74 -11.67
CA LEU A 171 13.12 18.39 -11.22
C LEU A 171 14.36 17.52 -10.98
N LEU A 172 15.36 17.55 -11.87
CA LEU A 172 16.63 16.83 -11.67
C LEU A 172 17.35 17.29 -10.40
N LYS A 173 17.39 18.59 -10.16
CA LYS A 173 17.94 19.17 -8.93
C LYS A 173 17.21 18.67 -7.70
N HIS A 174 15.86 18.69 -7.73
CA HIS A 174 15.05 18.20 -6.61
C HIS A 174 15.31 16.71 -6.32
N ILE A 175 15.38 15.87 -7.37
CA ILE A 175 15.68 14.43 -7.22
C ILE A 175 17.08 14.21 -6.63
N ASP A 176 18.05 15.06 -6.94
CA ASP A 176 19.42 14.96 -6.42
C ASP A 176 19.48 15.37 -4.94
N GLU A 177 18.81 16.45 -4.58
CA GLU A 177 18.75 16.97 -3.21
C GLU A 177 17.90 16.10 -2.27
N HIS A 178 16.99 15.25 -2.81
CA HIS A 178 16.07 14.40 -2.06
C HIS A 178 16.20 12.93 -2.50
N PRO A 179 17.17 12.18 -1.97
CA PRO A 179 17.46 10.81 -2.43
C PRO A 179 16.29 9.84 -2.29
N ASP A 180 15.38 10.06 -1.33
CA ASP A 180 14.20 9.23 -1.09
C ASP A 180 12.93 9.74 -1.81
N PHE A 181 13.07 10.72 -2.71
CA PHE A 181 11.94 11.25 -3.49
C PHE A 181 11.33 10.19 -4.42
N ILE A 182 12.17 9.30 -4.99
CA ILE A 182 11.71 8.18 -5.84
C ILE A 182 12.29 6.88 -5.29
N LEU A 183 11.41 5.95 -4.90
CA LEU A 183 11.78 4.63 -4.39
C LEU A 183 11.14 3.52 -5.25
N PRO A 184 11.80 2.36 -5.41
CA PRO A 184 13.19 2.09 -5.03
C PRO A 184 14.20 2.86 -5.89
N HIS A 185 15.46 2.89 -5.48
CA HIS A 185 16.50 3.65 -6.20
C HIS A 185 16.71 3.20 -7.66
N SER A 186 16.37 1.95 -8.01
CA SER A 186 16.38 1.50 -9.41
C SER A 186 15.43 2.32 -10.28
N ARG A 187 14.25 2.66 -9.77
CA ARG A 187 13.26 3.49 -10.46
C ARG A 187 13.68 4.96 -10.53
N ARG A 188 14.33 5.46 -9.49
CA ARG A 188 14.94 6.80 -9.50
C ARG A 188 15.93 6.95 -10.67
N ASN A 189 16.79 5.97 -10.87
CA ASN A 189 17.77 6.00 -11.95
C ASN A 189 17.11 5.95 -13.34
N GLU A 190 16.04 5.17 -13.50
CA GLU A 190 15.25 5.13 -14.74
C GLU A 190 14.64 6.50 -15.06
N VAL A 191 14.03 7.15 -14.07
CA VAL A 191 13.41 8.48 -14.22
C VAL A 191 14.47 9.54 -14.55
N ILE A 192 15.61 9.55 -13.85
CA ILE A 192 16.74 10.47 -14.16
C ILE A 192 17.22 10.28 -15.61
N SER A 193 17.40 9.03 -16.02
CA SER A 193 17.85 8.71 -17.39
C SER A 193 16.84 9.23 -18.42
N PHE A 194 15.54 9.06 -18.17
CA PHE A 194 14.51 9.55 -19.07
C PHE A 194 14.50 11.09 -19.16
N ILE A 195 14.58 11.80 -18.03
CA ILE A 195 14.60 13.28 -18.02
C ILE A 195 15.82 13.80 -18.78
N LYS A 196 16.99 13.18 -18.61
CA LYS A 196 18.24 13.58 -19.30
C LYS A 196 18.23 13.37 -20.82
N GLN A 197 17.32 12.55 -21.35
CA GLN A 197 17.10 12.42 -22.79
C GLN A 197 16.36 13.62 -23.40
N GLY A 198 15.86 14.54 -22.57
CA GLY A 198 15.11 15.73 -22.94
C GLY A 198 13.61 15.55 -22.80
N LEU A 199 13.01 16.28 -21.88
CA LEU A 199 11.54 16.31 -21.73
C LEU A 199 10.89 17.06 -22.88
N GLN A 200 9.79 16.52 -23.39
CA GLN A 200 8.94 17.19 -24.36
C GLN A 200 7.77 17.88 -23.65
N ASP A 201 7.24 18.94 -24.24
CA ASP A 201 6.05 19.58 -23.75
C ASP A 201 4.84 18.66 -23.88
N LEU A 202 3.96 18.70 -22.90
CA LEU A 202 2.85 17.77 -22.76
C LEU A 202 1.56 18.34 -23.36
N SER A 203 0.94 17.62 -24.31
CA SER A 203 -0.41 17.94 -24.79
C SER A 203 -1.43 17.69 -23.69
N ILE A 204 -2.09 18.75 -23.19
CA ILE A 204 -2.98 18.73 -22.02
C ILE A 204 -4.46 18.91 -22.36
N SER A 205 -4.83 18.98 -23.63
CA SER A 205 -6.23 19.12 -24.04
C SER A 205 -6.62 18.07 -25.08
N ARG A 206 -7.91 17.75 -25.14
CA ARG A 206 -8.53 16.86 -26.12
C ARG A 206 -9.82 17.51 -26.63
N ASN A 207 -10.10 17.31 -27.94
CA ASN A 207 -11.34 17.80 -28.59
C ASN A 207 -12.03 16.70 -29.41
N THR A 208 -11.53 15.48 -29.38
CA THR A 208 -12.07 14.33 -30.14
C THR A 208 -13.15 13.56 -29.41
N PHE A 209 -13.32 13.79 -28.11
CA PHE A 209 -14.37 13.24 -27.25
C PHE A 209 -14.74 14.26 -26.16
N THR A 210 -15.83 14.04 -25.42
CA THR A 210 -16.43 15.08 -24.55
C THR A 210 -16.46 14.73 -23.07
N TRP A 211 -16.16 13.48 -22.71
CA TRP A 211 -16.19 13.05 -21.32
C TRP A 211 -14.90 13.41 -20.56
N GLY A 212 -14.92 14.57 -19.94
CA GLY A 212 -13.80 15.15 -19.20
C GLY A 212 -14.12 16.54 -18.67
N ILE A 213 -13.18 17.19 -18.00
CA ILE A 213 -13.33 18.55 -17.44
C ILE A 213 -13.08 19.58 -18.53
N PRO A 214 -14.04 20.46 -18.86
CA PRO A 214 -13.85 21.52 -19.85
C PRO A 214 -12.77 22.52 -19.43
N ILE A 215 -11.98 22.98 -20.41
CA ILE A 215 -10.94 24.00 -20.22
C ILE A 215 -11.52 25.37 -20.53
N GLU A 216 -11.60 26.28 -19.55
CA GLU A 216 -12.30 27.58 -19.70
C GLU A 216 -11.64 28.50 -20.73
N PHE A 217 -10.30 28.54 -20.79
CA PHE A 217 -9.56 29.34 -21.78
C PHE A 217 -9.47 28.68 -23.17
N ALA A 218 -9.97 27.46 -23.33
CA ALA A 218 -9.90 26.65 -24.57
C ALA A 218 -11.27 26.08 -24.93
N PRO A 219 -12.23 26.88 -25.42
CA PRO A 219 -13.58 26.40 -25.75
C PRO A 219 -13.57 25.21 -26.70
N GLY A 220 -14.36 24.17 -26.37
CA GLY A 220 -14.44 22.93 -27.15
C GLY A 220 -13.37 21.89 -26.79
N HIS A 221 -12.46 22.22 -25.87
CA HIS A 221 -11.47 21.26 -25.36
C HIS A 221 -11.78 20.82 -23.94
N ILE A 222 -11.45 19.58 -23.62
CA ILE A 222 -11.45 19.01 -22.28
C ILE A 222 -10.02 18.73 -21.83
N THR A 223 -9.85 18.63 -20.52
CA THR A 223 -8.56 18.36 -19.88
C THR A 223 -8.07 16.94 -20.19
N TYR A 224 -6.80 16.82 -20.49
CA TYR A 224 -6.11 15.53 -20.59
C TYR A 224 -6.24 14.74 -19.29
N VAL A 225 -6.60 13.45 -19.39
CA VAL A 225 -6.95 12.61 -18.24
C VAL A 225 -5.88 12.57 -17.14
N TRP A 226 -4.60 12.55 -17.47
CA TRP A 226 -3.54 12.53 -16.46
C TRP A 226 -3.35 13.90 -15.78
N PHE A 227 -3.59 15.00 -16.47
CA PHE A 227 -3.56 16.33 -15.85
C PHE A 227 -4.75 16.53 -14.88
N ASP A 228 -5.89 15.95 -15.23
CA ASP A 228 -7.06 15.80 -14.39
C ASP A 228 -6.77 14.89 -13.20
N ALA A 229 -6.46 13.61 -13.47
CA ALA A 229 -6.33 12.58 -12.46
C ALA A 229 -5.28 12.91 -11.39
N LEU A 230 -4.08 13.39 -11.76
CA LEU A 230 -3.01 13.71 -10.81
C LEU A 230 -3.39 14.80 -9.79
N THR A 231 -4.31 15.68 -10.14
CA THR A 231 -4.81 16.74 -9.25
C THR A 231 -5.63 16.20 -8.06
N ASN A 232 -6.08 14.93 -8.11
CA ASN A 232 -6.84 14.30 -7.03
C ASN A 232 -6.13 14.38 -5.67
N TYR A 233 -4.81 14.25 -5.64
CA TYR A 233 -4.02 14.22 -4.42
C TYR A 233 -4.12 15.50 -3.61
N ILE A 234 -3.93 16.64 -4.26
CA ILE A 234 -4.09 17.93 -3.58
C ILE A 234 -5.56 18.25 -3.29
N THR A 235 -6.48 17.82 -4.15
CA THR A 235 -7.93 17.96 -3.89
C THR A 235 -8.32 17.28 -2.58
N SER A 236 -7.90 16.02 -2.39
CA SER A 236 -8.17 15.27 -1.16
C SER A 236 -7.48 15.88 0.06
N ALA A 237 -6.30 16.47 -0.13
CA ALA A 237 -5.61 17.21 0.92
C ALA A 237 -6.29 18.54 1.31
N GLY A 238 -7.23 19.04 0.50
CA GLY A 238 -8.01 20.25 0.81
C GLY A 238 -7.81 21.42 -0.15
N PHE A 239 -6.96 21.30 -1.17
CA PHE A 239 -6.69 22.36 -2.14
C PHE A 239 -8.01 22.91 -2.72
N GLU A 240 -8.20 24.27 -2.68
CA GLU A 240 -9.40 24.98 -3.12
C GLU A 240 -10.71 24.64 -2.38
N ASN A 241 -10.64 23.85 -1.30
CA ASN A 241 -11.81 23.41 -0.54
C ASN A 241 -11.69 23.63 0.97
N ASP A 242 -10.49 23.44 1.53
CA ASP A 242 -10.19 23.58 2.97
C ASP A 242 -8.70 23.88 3.17
N ASP A 243 -8.36 25.16 3.31
CA ASP A 243 -6.97 25.63 3.44
C ASP A 243 -6.27 25.05 4.68
N LYS A 244 -6.99 24.89 5.78
CA LYS A 244 -6.40 24.31 7.01
C LYS A 244 -6.05 22.83 6.83
N LYS A 245 -6.92 22.09 6.13
CA LYS A 245 -6.66 20.70 5.80
C LYS A 245 -5.48 20.60 4.83
N PHE A 246 -5.43 21.51 3.84
CA PHE A 246 -4.33 21.55 2.87
C PHE A 246 -2.99 21.86 3.53
N ASP A 247 -2.94 22.85 4.42
CA ASP A 247 -1.74 23.13 5.18
C ASP A 247 -1.30 21.91 6.01
N LYS A 248 -2.23 21.30 6.74
CA LYS A 248 -1.94 20.16 7.60
C LYS A 248 -1.45 18.94 6.83
N PHE A 249 -2.15 18.54 5.76
CA PHE A 249 -1.91 17.26 5.09
C PHE A 249 -1.14 17.35 3.77
N TRP A 250 -0.82 18.57 3.29
CA TRP A 250 0.06 18.76 2.15
C TRP A 250 1.34 19.51 2.53
N ASN A 251 1.21 20.74 3.04
CA ASN A 251 2.37 21.58 3.32
C ASN A 251 3.19 21.06 4.50
N ASP A 252 2.55 20.67 5.62
CA ASP A 252 3.18 20.26 6.87
C ASP A 252 3.30 18.72 7.02
N ALA A 253 2.77 17.94 6.10
CA ALA A 253 2.82 16.49 6.12
C ALA A 253 4.03 15.92 5.39
N ARG A 254 4.41 14.67 5.74
CA ARG A 254 5.13 13.77 4.86
C ARG A 254 4.14 13.21 3.84
N VAL A 255 4.27 13.64 2.58
CA VAL A 255 3.37 13.28 1.48
C VAL A 255 3.98 12.13 0.67
N VAL A 256 3.24 11.03 0.54
CA VAL A 256 3.71 9.81 -0.12
C VAL A 256 2.67 9.32 -1.12
N HIS A 257 3.13 9.00 -2.33
CA HIS A 257 2.33 8.31 -3.35
C HIS A 257 2.83 6.89 -3.54
N LEU A 258 1.98 5.88 -3.26
CA LEU A 258 2.27 4.48 -3.60
C LEU A 258 1.64 4.18 -4.95
N ILE A 259 2.43 3.68 -5.89
CA ILE A 259 2.00 3.50 -7.29
C ILE A 259 2.56 2.21 -7.90
N GLY A 260 1.92 1.70 -8.95
CA GLY A 260 2.52 0.69 -9.81
C GLY A 260 3.66 1.27 -10.66
N LYS A 261 4.67 0.46 -10.94
CA LYS A 261 5.85 0.86 -11.75
C LYS A 261 5.50 1.34 -13.16
N ASP A 262 4.36 0.91 -13.70
CA ASP A 262 3.85 1.25 -15.03
C ASP A 262 3.43 2.72 -15.17
N ILE A 263 3.08 3.37 -14.06
CA ILE A 263 2.64 4.77 -14.05
C ILE A 263 3.66 5.72 -13.41
N ILE A 264 4.91 5.26 -13.25
CA ILE A 264 5.95 6.06 -12.57
C ILE A 264 6.25 7.37 -13.28
N ARG A 265 6.23 7.40 -14.62
CA ARG A 265 6.53 8.63 -15.38
C ARG A 265 5.49 9.73 -15.14
N PHE A 266 4.22 9.36 -14.99
CA PHE A 266 3.16 10.31 -14.68
C PHE A 266 3.36 10.94 -13.30
N HIS A 267 3.72 10.13 -12.30
CA HIS A 267 3.85 10.58 -10.92
C HIS A 267 5.20 11.21 -10.60
N ALA A 268 6.29 10.74 -11.23
CA ALA A 268 7.64 11.21 -10.94
C ALA A 268 8.15 12.29 -11.90
N ILE A 269 7.40 12.58 -12.99
CA ILE A 269 7.78 13.62 -13.96
C ILE A 269 6.64 14.62 -14.16
N ILE A 270 5.49 14.17 -14.68
CA ILE A 270 4.37 15.08 -15.03
C ILE A 270 3.86 15.77 -13.76
N TRP A 271 3.52 15.02 -12.73
CA TRP A 271 3.00 15.55 -11.49
C TRP A 271 3.91 16.58 -10.81
N PRO A 272 5.20 16.29 -10.58
CA PRO A 272 6.12 17.28 -10.06
C PRO A 272 6.25 18.53 -10.93
N CYS A 273 6.29 18.39 -12.26
CA CYS A 273 6.33 19.55 -13.15
C CYS A 273 5.08 20.42 -13.05
N MET A 274 3.89 19.81 -12.93
CA MET A 274 2.64 20.54 -12.68
C MET A 274 2.71 21.34 -11.38
N LEU A 275 3.15 20.70 -10.29
CA LEU A 275 3.29 21.34 -8.98
C LEU A 275 4.33 22.45 -8.98
N LEU A 276 5.49 22.26 -9.62
CA LEU A 276 6.52 23.30 -9.80
C LEU A 276 5.97 24.51 -10.57
N SER A 277 5.17 24.24 -11.60
CA SER A 277 4.51 25.31 -12.35
C SER A 277 3.48 26.04 -11.49
N ALA A 278 2.67 25.33 -10.73
CA ALA A 278 1.66 25.91 -9.86
C ALA A 278 2.23 26.55 -8.58
N GLY A 279 3.53 26.38 -8.28
CA GLY A 279 4.15 26.87 -7.05
C GLY A 279 3.71 26.12 -5.79
N ILE A 280 3.31 24.86 -5.96
CA ILE A 280 2.86 23.97 -4.88
C ILE A 280 4.02 23.05 -4.47
N LYS A 281 4.13 22.72 -3.18
CA LYS A 281 5.11 21.80 -2.62
C LYS A 281 5.05 20.43 -3.32
N LEU A 282 6.22 19.86 -3.65
CA LEU A 282 6.32 18.50 -4.17
C LEU A 282 6.05 17.46 -3.06
N PRO A 283 5.56 16.24 -3.41
CA PRO A 283 5.49 15.13 -2.45
C PRO A 283 6.89 14.79 -1.90
N ASP A 284 6.93 14.19 -0.73
CA ASP A 284 8.21 13.77 -0.10
C ASP A 284 8.73 12.45 -0.70
N SER A 285 7.82 11.55 -1.15
CA SER A 285 8.23 10.28 -1.77
C SER A 285 7.19 9.76 -2.77
N ILE A 286 7.68 9.20 -3.88
CA ILE A 286 6.92 8.44 -4.86
C ILE A 286 7.49 7.03 -4.86
N VAL A 287 6.68 6.06 -4.42
CA VAL A 287 7.12 4.68 -4.17
C VAL A 287 6.47 3.75 -5.18
N ALA A 288 7.27 3.22 -6.09
CA ALA A 288 6.79 2.37 -7.17
C ALA A 288 6.97 0.88 -6.83
N HIS A 289 5.86 0.15 -6.77
CA HIS A 289 5.90 -1.29 -6.60
C HIS A 289 5.93 -2.06 -7.92
N GLY A 290 6.34 -3.33 -7.85
CA GLY A 290 6.35 -4.25 -8.99
C GLY A 290 4.94 -4.80 -9.31
N TRP A 291 4.87 -5.62 -10.35
CA TRP A 291 3.65 -6.33 -10.74
C TRP A 291 3.55 -7.69 -10.03
N TRP A 292 2.35 -8.23 -10.04
CA TRP A 292 2.10 -9.61 -9.67
C TRP A 292 1.87 -10.45 -10.93
N THR A 293 2.59 -11.55 -11.03
CA THR A 293 2.31 -12.67 -11.94
C THR A 293 1.48 -13.73 -11.20
N SER A 294 0.97 -14.71 -11.90
CA SER A 294 0.28 -15.86 -11.33
C SER A 294 0.87 -17.12 -11.91
N GLU A 295 1.43 -17.97 -11.06
CA GLU A 295 2.12 -19.21 -11.43
C GLU A 295 3.18 -18.98 -12.54
N GLY A 296 4.01 -17.93 -12.37
CA GLY A 296 5.07 -17.55 -13.30
C GLY A 296 4.61 -16.82 -14.57
N GLU A 297 3.31 -16.64 -14.77
CA GLU A 297 2.77 -16.02 -15.97
C GLU A 297 2.13 -14.64 -15.71
N LYS A 298 2.21 -13.74 -16.69
CA LYS A 298 1.49 -12.47 -16.62
C LYS A 298 -0.02 -12.71 -16.56
N MET A 299 -0.67 -12.12 -15.57
CA MET A 299 -2.12 -12.20 -15.41
C MET A 299 -2.85 -11.57 -16.60
N SER A 300 -3.84 -12.28 -17.15
CA SER A 300 -4.74 -11.73 -18.15
C SER A 300 -6.12 -12.40 -18.08
N LYS A 301 -7.18 -11.64 -18.36
CA LYS A 301 -8.55 -12.17 -18.39
C LYS A 301 -8.71 -13.26 -19.45
N SER A 302 -8.00 -13.13 -20.59
CA SER A 302 -8.05 -14.13 -21.68
C SER A 302 -7.41 -15.46 -21.33
N LYS A 303 -6.45 -15.49 -20.38
CA LYS A 303 -5.83 -16.72 -19.88
C LYS A 303 -6.57 -17.33 -18.69
N GLY A 304 -7.47 -16.59 -18.06
CA GLY A 304 -8.21 -17.03 -16.88
C GLY A 304 -7.35 -17.17 -15.61
N ASN A 305 -6.14 -16.58 -15.59
CA ASN A 305 -5.19 -16.66 -14.49
C ASN A 305 -5.16 -15.40 -13.61
N VAL A 306 -6.21 -14.57 -13.68
CA VAL A 306 -6.32 -13.38 -12.83
C VAL A 306 -6.73 -13.81 -11.43
N VAL A 307 -5.91 -13.45 -10.45
CA VAL A 307 -6.20 -13.69 -9.02
C VAL A 307 -7.30 -12.73 -8.58
N ASP A 308 -8.44 -13.30 -8.17
CA ASP A 308 -9.58 -12.56 -7.63
C ASP A 308 -9.46 -12.45 -6.11
N PRO A 309 -9.26 -11.25 -5.54
CA PRO A 309 -9.12 -11.08 -4.10
C PRO A 309 -10.30 -11.62 -3.29
N TYR A 310 -11.54 -11.58 -3.80
CA TYR A 310 -12.70 -12.13 -3.08
C TYR A 310 -12.60 -13.64 -2.86
N ASN A 311 -12.13 -14.38 -3.87
CA ASN A 311 -11.94 -15.82 -3.77
C ASN A 311 -10.85 -16.14 -2.76
N GLU A 312 -9.74 -15.37 -2.79
CA GLU A 312 -8.60 -15.59 -1.90
C GLU A 312 -8.93 -15.29 -0.43
N ILE A 313 -9.61 -14.18 -0.15
CA ILE A 313 -10.02 -13.87 1.24
C ILE A 313 -11.08 -14.84 1.76
N LYS A 314 -11.94 -15.38 0.90
CA LYS A 314 -12.90 -16.41 1.28
C LYS A 314 -12.20 -17.73 1.64
N LYS A 315 -11.13 -18.07 0.91
CA LYS A 315 -10.38 -19.33 1.09
C LYS A 315 -9.42 -19.25 2.28
N TYR A 316 -8.71 -18.16 2.44
CA TYR A 316 -7.59 -18.04 3.37
C TYR A 316 -7.81 -17.04 4.51
N GLY A 317 -8.82 -16.20 4.42
CA GLY A 317 -9.05 -15.09 5.34
C GLY A 317 -8.32 -13.80 4.92
N VAL A 318 -8.86 -12.68 5.38
CA VAL A 318 -8.37 -11.33 5.00
C VAL A 318 -6.93 -11.11 5.47
N ASP A 319 -6.66 -11.37 6.74
CA ASP A 319 -5.34 -11.12 7.34
C ASP A 319 -4.24 -11.96 6.71
N ALA A 320 -4.53 -13.22 6.40
CA ALA A 320 -3.58 -14.11 5.75
C ALA A 320 -3.25 -13.65 4.31
N PHE A 321 -4.25 -13.18 3.56
CA PHE A 321 -4.05 -12.63 2.22
C PHE A 321 -3.25 -11.32 2.26
N ARG A 322 -3.56 -10.40 3.20
CA ARG A 322 -2.81 -9.15 3.42
C ARG A 322 -1.35 -9.44 3.79
N TYR A 323 -1.13 -10.39 4.70
CA TYR A 323 0.20 -10.83 5.11
C TYR A 323 0.99 -11.39 3.93
N TYR A 324 0.41 -12.33 3.18
CA TYR A 324 1.06 -12.97 2.05
C TYR A 324 1.54 -11.96 1.02
N LEU A 325 0.67 -11.05 0.58
CA LEU A 325 1.03 -10.06 -0.44
C LEU A 325 2.19 -9.15 -0.02
N LEU A 326 2.29 -8.77 1.25
CA LEU A 326 3.34 -7.90 1.73
C LEU A 326 4.59 -8.64 2.22
N ARG A 327 4.50 -9.96 2.40
CA ARG A 327 5.61 -10.80 2.87
C ARG A 327 6.37 -11.47 1.73
N GLU A 328 5.66 -11.93 0.68
CA GLU A 328 6.21 -12.80 -0.35
C GLU A 328 7.20 -12.08 -1.26
N ALA A 329 6.92 -10.85 -1.65
CA ALA A 329 7.78 -10.06 -2.51
C ALA A 329 8.28 -8.77 -1.83
N ASN A 330 9.47 -8.32 -2.19
CA ASN A 330 9.92 -6.98 -1.85
C ASN A 330 9.08 -5.96 -2.62
N PHE A 331 8.58 -4.92 -1.96
CA PHE A 331 7.61 -3.98 -2.52
C PHE A 331 8.04 -3.33 -3.84
N GLY A 332 9.31 -3.12 -4.08
CA GLY A 332 9.85 -2.54 -5.33
C GLY A 332 10.09 -3.54 -6.48
N THR A 333 9.89 -4.84 -6.26
CA THR A 333 10.13 -5.92 -7.25
C THR A 333 8.83 -6.60 -7.65
N ASP A 334 8.86 -7.32 -8.79
CA ASP A 334 7.74 -8.15 -9.21
C ASP A 334 7.59 -9.35 -8.27
N GLY A 335 6.34 -9.69 -7.95
CA GLY A 335 5.98 -10.86 -7.16
C GLY A 335 5.27 -11.91 -8.02
N ASP A 336 5.30 -13.16 -7.56
CA ASP A 336 4.55 -14.25 -8.16
C ASP A 336 3.55 -14.82 -7.17
N TYR A 337 2.27 -14.78 -7.55
CA TYR A 337 1.19 -15.34 -6.74
C TYR A 337 1.07 -16.83 -7.05
N SER A 338 1.18 -17.67 -6.02
CA SER A 338 0.96 -19.10 -6.17
C SER A 338 0.20 -19.67 -4.96
N THR A 339 -0.66 -20.67 -5.24
CA THR A 339 -1.36 -21.42 -4.19
C THR A 339 -0.38 -22.06 -3.21
N LYS A 340 0.71 -22.62 -3.71
CA LYS A 340 1.77 -23.19 -2.89
C LYS A 340 2.45 -22.15 -1.99
N GLY A 341 2.69 -20.96 -2.52
CA GLY A 341 3.31 -19.84 -1.78
C GLY A 341 2.44 -19.40 -0.61
N ILE A 342 1.16 -19.08 -0.84
CA ILE A 342 0.27 -18.63 0.23
C ILE A 342 0.05 -19.72 1.29
N VAL A 343 -0.21 -20.97 0.92
CA VAL A 343 -0.39 -22.07 1.87
C VAL A 343 0.89 -22.34 2.65
N GLY A 344 2.06 -22.27 1.98
CA GLY A 344 3.36 -22.38 2.64
C GLY A 344 3.54 -21.34 3.74
N ARG A 345 3.25 -20.05 3.45
CA ARG A 345 3.32 -18.96 4.44
C ARG A 345 2.33 -19.12 5.58
N LEU A 346 1.08 -19.49 5.26
CA LEU A 346 0.07 -19.70 6.29
C LEU A 346 0.48 -20.79 7.27
N ASN A 347 0.98 -21.90 6.76
CA ASN A 347 1.36 -23.03 7.60
C ASN A 347 2.66 -22.79 8.38
N SER A 348 3.71 -22.25 7.72
CA SER A 348 5.00 -22.02 8.38
C SER A 348 4.96 -20.81 9.30
N ASP A 349 4.66 -19.64 8.76
CA ASP A 349 4.82 -18.40 9.48
C ASP A 349 3.66 -18.17 10.46
N LEU A 350 2.41 -18.32 9.99
CA LEU A 350 1.25 -17.97 10.79
C LEU A 350 0.86 -19.09 11.76
N ALA A 351 0.67 -20.31 11.29
CA ALA A 351 0.23 -21.41 12.15
C ALA A 351 1.35 -21.96 13.04
N ASN A 352 2.53 -22.27 12.44
CA ASN A 352 3.61 -22.93 13.19
C ASN A 352 4.41 -21.96 14.06
N ASP A 353 4.74 -20.73 13.57
CA ASP A 353 5.55 -19.82 14.37
C ASP A 353 4.68 -19.02 15.35
N LEU A 354 3.81 -18.13 14.83
CA LEU A 354 3.01 -17.23 15.66
C LEU A 354 1.90 -17.95 16.43
N GLY A 355 1.13 -18.79 15.73
CA GLY A 355 0.03 -19.54 16.34
C GLY A 355 0.50 -20.53 17.40
N ASN A 356 1.62 -21.21 17.16
CA ASN A 356 2.21 -22.12 18.14
C ASN A 356 2.76 -21.39 19.36
N LEU A 357 3.44 -20.23 19.18
CA LEU A 357 3.91 -19.41 20.30
C LEU A 357 2.76 -19.00 21.22
N LEU A 358 1.66 -18.50 20.65
CA LEU A 358 0.46 -18.12 21.42
C LEU A 358 -0.14 -19.30 22.17
N ASN A 359 -0.39 -20.40 21.46
CA ASN A 359 -1.04 -21.59 22.06
C ASN A 359 -0.18 -22.22 23.16
N ARG A 360 1.14 -22.34 22.95
CA ARG A 360 2.08 -22.87 23.97
C ARG A 360 2.08 -21.97 25.22
N THR A 361 2.19 -20.65 25.03
CA THR A 361 2.24 -19.71 26.14
C THR A 361 0.98 -19.75 26.98
N LEU A 362 -0.19 -19.59 26.35
CA LEU A 362 -1.48 -19.60 27.06
C LEU A 362 -1.78 -20.96 27.70
N GLY A 363 -1.48 -22.07 26.99
CA GLY A 363 -1.63 -23.41 27.51
C GLY A 363 -0.80 -23.66 28.77
N MET A 364 0.47 -23.24 28.77
CA MET A 364 1.34 -23.33 29.96
C MET A 364 0.86 -22.40 31.07
N TYR A 365 0.45 -21.19 30.76
CA TYR A 365 -0.08 -20.25 31.76
C TYR A 365 -1.34 -20.79 32.44
N LYS A 366 -2.27 -21.34 31.65
CA LYS A 366 -3.47 -22.01 32.19
C LYS A 366 -3.11 -23.17 33.09
N LYS A 367 -2.15 -24.00 32.67
CA LYS A 367 -1.73 -25.19 33.42
C LYS A 367 -1.02 -24.86 34.74
N TYR A 368 -0.14 -23.85 34.76
CA TYR A 368 0.72 -23.60 35.92
C TYR A 368 0.17 -22.54 36.86
N PHE A 369 -0.62 -21.59 36.36
CA PHE A 369 -1.14 -20.45 37.11
C PHE A 369 -2.67 -20.24 36.95
N ASN A 370 -3.39 -21.24 36.45
CA ASN A 370 -4.84 -21.15 36.20
C ASN A 370 -5.24 -19.97 35.29
N GLY A 371 -4.34 -19.47 34.45
CA GLY A 371 -4.57 -18.33 33.56
C GLY A 371 -4.53 -16.97 34.27
N VAL A 372 -4.04 -16.88 35.50
CA VAL A 372 -3.93 -15.64 36.26
C VAL A 372 -2.47 -15.18 36.33
N VAL A 373 -2.20 -13.94 35.99
CA VAL A 373 -0.85 -13.38 36.04
C VAL A 373 -0.36 -13.30 37.48
N VAL A 374 0.84 -13.83 37.73
CA VAL A 374 1.52 -13.83 39.02
C VAL A 374 2.75 -12.93 38.90
N ALA A 375 2.91 -11.98 39.82
CA ALA A 375 4.10 -11.15 39.87
C ALA A 375 5.36 -12.00 40.12
N SER A 376 6.50 -11.55 39.59
CA SER A 376 7.81 -12.14 39.85
C SER A 376 8.81 -11.04 40.18
N SER A 377 9.71 -11.37 41.09
CA SER A 377 10.85 -10.53 41.46
C SER A 377 12.18 -10.97 40.80
N THR A 378 12.13 -12.11 40.09
CA THR A 378 13.30 -12.73 39.46
C THR A 378 13.50 -12.24 38.05
N SER A 379 14.75 -11.92 37.66
CA SER A 379 15.19 -11.69 36.29
C SER A 379 16.53 -12.37 36.05
N GLU A 380 16.73 -12.90 34.86
CA GLU A 380 17.99 -13.48 34.39
C GLU A 380 18.45 -12.79 33.11
N GLU A 381 19.74 -12.92 32.77
CA GLU A 381 20.37 -12.28 31.59
C GLU A 381 19.59 -12.55 30.29
N ILE A 382 19.11 -13.79 30.11
CA ILE A 382 18.30 -14.17 28.94
C ILE A 382 16.98 -13.37 28.81
N ASP A 383 16.42 -12.89 29.93
CA ASP A 383 15.22 -12.05 29.95
C ASP A 383 15.54 -10.64 29.41
N ASP A 384 16.68 -10.11 29.77
CA ASP A 384 17.15 -8.80 29.31
C ASP A 384 17.58 -8.85 27.84
N GLU A 385 18.09 -10.00 27.35
CA GLU A 385 18.31 -10.23 25.92
C GLU A 385 16.99 -10.12 25.12
N ILE A 386 15.88 -10.70 25.62
CA ILE A 386 14.57 -10.59 24.96
C ILE A 386 14.12 -9.12 24.88
N LYS A 387 14.26 -8.36 25.96
CA LYS A 387 13.89 -6.94 26.00
C LYS A 387 14.75 -6.11 25.03
N THR A 388 16.05 -6.34 25.04
CA THR A 388 17.00 -5.67 24.13
C THR A 388 16.67 -5.98 22.67
N MET A 389 16.38 -7.23 22.35
CA MET A 389 15.99 -7.61 21.00
C MET A 389 14.66 -6.96 20.55
N PHE A 390 13.71 -6.77 21.47
CA PHE A 390 12.51 -6.02 21.14
C PHE A 390 12.82 -4.57 20.75
N ASP A 391 13.69 -3.88 21.51
CA ASP A 391 14.09 -2.50 21.21
C ASP A 391 14.82 -2.39 19.86
N GLU A 392 15.63 -3.38 19.50
CA GLU A 392 16.26 -3.49 18.19
C GLU A 392 15.23 -3.76 17.09
N THR A 393 14.27 -4.64 17.36
CA THR A 393 13.16 -4.95 16.43
C THR A 393 12.37 -3.69 16.08
N ILE A 394 12.04 -2.85 17.06
CA ILE A 394 11.33 -1.57 16.84
C ILE A 394 12.14 -0.64 15.92
N LYS A 395 13.44 -0.47 16.18
CA LYS A 395 14.30 0.40 15.36
C LYS A 395 14.39 -0.09 13.91
N ASP A 396 14.54 -1.39 13.72
CA ASP A 396 14.61 -1.99 12.39
C ASP A 396 13.25 -1.89 11.67
N VAL A 397 12.14 -2.15 12.35
CA VAL A 397 10.79 -1.99 11.79
C VAL A 397 10.55 -0.54 11.38
N GLU A 398 10.88 0.44 12.24
CA GLU A 398 10.76 1.86 11.92
C GLU A 398 11.55 2.23 10.65
N LYS A 399 12.78 1.75 10.54
CA LYS A 399 13.64 1.95 9.36
C LYS A 399 13.01 1.37 8.09
N TYR A 400 12.55 0.12 8.15
CA TYR A 400 11.99 -0.54 6.97
C TYR A 400 10.63 0.03 6.58
N MET A 401 9.79 0.39 7.54
CA MET A 401 8.50 1.04 7.27
C MET A 401 8.69 2.45 6.69
N TYR A 402 9.71 3.18 7.12
CA TYR A 402 10.06 4.47 6.52
C TYR A 402 10.44 4.33 5.04
N LEU A 403 11.12 3.25 4.64
CA LEU A 403 11.54 2.95 3.27
C LEU A 403 10.53 2.11 2.47
N PHE A 404 9.35 1.80 3.05
CA PHE A 404 8.31 0.95 2.42
C PHE A 404 8.79 -0.48 2.11
N GLU A 405 9.76 -0.98 2.86
CA GLU A 405 10.28 -2.34 2.78
C GLU A 405 9.44 -3.29 3.67
N PHE A 406 8.16 -3.43 3.38
CA PHE A 406 7.18 -4.17 4.19
C PHE A 406 7.60 -5.61 4.49
N SER A 407 8.12 -6.34 3.50
CA SER A 407 8.59 -7.71 3.67
C SER A 407 9.72 -7.81 4.70
N ARG A 408 10.67 -6.86 4.68
CA ARG A 408 11.79 -6.81 5.64
C ARG A 408 11.33 -6.43 7.06
N ALA A 409 10.34 -5.55 7.17
CA ALA A 409 9.74 -5.23 8.46
C ALA A 409 9.07 -6.49 9.07
N LEU A 410 8.29 -7.24 8.27
CA LEU A 410 7.71 -8.50 8.69
C LEU A 410 8.78 -9.54 9.05
N GLU A 411 9.85 -9.70 8.28
CA GLU A 411 10.96 -10.59 8.61
C GLU A 411 11.58 -10.26 9.97
N THR A 412 11.71 -8.98 10.27
CA THR A 412 12.23 -8.52 11.56
C THR A 412 11.31 -8.90 12.71
N ILE A 413 9.99 -8.73 12.54
CA ILE A 413 9.00 -9.15 13.53
C ILE A 413 9.06 -10.68 13.71
N TRP A 414 9.16 -11.46 12.62
CA TRP A 414 9.23 -12.93 12.68
C TRP A 414 10.52 -13.44 13.35
N ARG A 415 11.63 -12.73 13.21
CA ARG A 415 12.87 -13.03 14.00
C ARG A 415 12.60 -12.90 15.50
N PHE A 416 11.84 -11.90 15.93
CA PHE A 416 11.47 -11.77 17.34
C PHE A 416 10.51 -12.88 17.79
N ILE A 417 9.51 -13.27 16.97
CA ILE A 417 8.63 -14.42 17.23
C ILE A 417 9.47 -15.71 17.40
N SER A 418 10.39 -15.96 16.50
CA SER A 418 11.28 -17.13 16.55
C SER A 418 12.17 -17.12 17.81
N ARG A 419 12.65 -15.94 18.23
CA ARG A 419 13.44 -15.79 19.47
C ARG A 419 12.60 -16.13 20.71
N LEU A 420 11.33 -15.74 20.76
CA LEU A 420 10.44 -16.12 21.87
C LEU A 420 10.11 -17.61 21.88
N ASN A 421 9.93 -18.24 20.71
CA ASN A 421 9.80 -19.70 20.65
C ASN A 421 11.06 -20.41 21.21
N LYS A 422 12.25 -19.95 20.83
CA LYS A 422 13.52 -20.46 21.35
C LYS A 422 13.67 -20.19 22.86
N TYR A 423 13.22 -19.04 23.35
CA TYR A 423 13.23 -18.71 24.78
C TYR A 423 12.42 -19.71 25.63
N ILE A 424 11.27 -20.20 25.11
CA ILE A 424 10.53 -21.29 25.76
C ILE A 424 11.38 -22.56 25.89
N ASP A 425 12.11 -22.92 24.83
CA ASP A 425 12.91 -24.13 24.82
C ASP A 425 14.18 -24.03 25.70
N GLU A 426 14.77 -22.85 25.81
CA GLU A 426 15.93 -22.58 26.65
C GLU A 426 15.58 -22.49 28.15
N THR A 427 14.46 -21.85 28.48
CA THR A 427 14.01 -21.67 29.88
C THR A 427 13.26 -22.89 30.44
N MET A 428 12.79 -23.79 29.55
CA MET A 428 12.10 -25.03 29.90
C MET A 428 11.02 -24.85 31.00
N PRO A 429 9.94 -24.07 30.79
CA PRO A 429 8.91 -23.82 31.81
C PRO A 429 8.31 -25.09 32.42
N TRP A 430 8.23 -26.17 31.65
CA TRP A 430 7.79 -27.51 32.11
C TRP A 430 8.74 -28.16 33.13
N ALA A 431 10.04 -27.81 33.10
CA ALA A 431 11.00 -28.25 34.09
C ALA A 431 10.94 -27.37 35.35
N LEU A 432 10.84 -26.06 35.19
CA LEU A 432 10.68 -25.11 36.30
C LEU A 432 9.40 -25.41 37.11
N ALA A 433 8.31 -25.79 36.46
CA ALA A 433 7.03 -26.13 37.10
C ALA A 433 7.06 -27.37 37.99
N LYS A 434 8.13 -28.22 37.93
CA LYS A 434 8.28 -29.41 38.79
C LYS A 434 8.92 -29.09 40.13
N ASP A 435 9.48 -27.90 40.31
CA ASP A 435 10.22 -27.45 41.47
C ASP A 435 9.56 -26.21 42.08
N GLU A 436 8.91 -26.35 43.23
CA GLU A 436 8.18 -25.26 43.88
C GLU A 436 9.11 -24.08 44.22
N SER A 437 10.40 -24.34 44.47
CA SER A 437 11.38 -23.27 44.72
C SER A 437 11.69 -22.40 43.51
N LYS A 438 11.32 -22.86 42.30
CA LYS A 438 11.50 -22.15 41.01
C LYS A 438 10.26 -21.48 40.49
N LYS A 439 9.19 -21.45 41.28
CA LYS A 439 7.90 -20.89 40.88
C LYS A 439 7.96 -19.41 40.52
N ASP A 440 8.77 -18.61 41.24
CA ASP A 440 9.00 -17.20 40.92
C ASP A 440 9.71 -17.03 39.56
N ARG A 441 10.71 -17.87 39.28
CA ARG A 441 11.36 -17.91 37.96
C ARG A 441 10.41 -18.33 36.84
N LEU A 442 9.56 -19.32 37.08
CA LEU A 442 8.54 -19.73 36.14
C LEU A 442 7.58 -18.57 35.83
N ALA A 443 7.13 -17.81 36.85
CA ALA A 443 6.29 -16.64 36.65
C ALA A 443 6.99 -15.57 35.81
N ALA A 444 8.27 -15.28 36.03
CA ALA A 444 9.06 -14.36 35.23
C ALA A 444 9.05 -14.74 33.75
N VAL A 445 9.37 -16.01 33.45
CA VAL A 445 9.41 -16.53 32.08
C VAL A 445 8.04 -16.38 31.41
N MET A 446 6.97 -16.78 32.10
CA MET A 446 5.63 -16.72 31.53
C MET A 446 5.15 -15.28 31.29
N ASN A 447 5.52 -14.33 32.17
CA ASN A 447 5.22 -12.92 32.00
C ASN A 447 5.93 -12.33 30.78
N ILE A 448 7.21 -12.62 30.56
CA ILE A 448 7.95 -12.17 29.37
C ILE A 448 7.32 -12.68 28.09
N LEU A 449 6.85 -13.93 28.06
CA LEU A 449 6.16 -14.49 26.89
C LEU A 449 4.83 -13.78 26.59
N CYS A 450 4.02 -13.50 27.62
CA CYS A 450 2.79 -12.73 27.45
C CYS A 450 3.04 -11.29 26.98
N GLU A 451 4.02 -10.61 27.58
CA GLU A 451 4.43 -9.27 27.19
C GLU A 451 4.94 -9.25 25.74
N GLY A 452 5.79 -10.20 25.37
CA GLY A 452 6.29 -10.34 24.01
C GLY A 452 5.18 -10.57 22.99
N LEU A 453 4.20 -11.43 23.30
CA LEU A 453 3.03 -11.67 22.44
C LEU A 453 2.16 -10.42 22.26
N TYR A 454 1.97 -9.62 23.31
CA TYR A 454 1.22 -8.38 23.20
C TYR A 454 1.94 -7.34 22.34
N LYS A 455 3.26 -7.24 22.48
CA LYS A 455 4.11 -6.40 21.63
C LYS A 455 4.10 -6.85 20.17
N ILE A 456 4.11 -8.17 19.91
CA ILE A 456 3.94 -8.73 18.57
C ILE A 456 2.55 -8.38 18.01
N ALA A 457 1.47 -8.51 18.80
CA ALA A 457 0.13 -8.15 18.37
C ALA A 457 0.05 -6.69 17.90
N PHE A 458 0.67 -5.77 18.65
CA PHE A 458 0.77 -4.37 18.24
C PHE A 458 1.53 -4.20 16.90
N LEU A 459 2.67 -4.86 16.74
CA LEU A 459 3.51 -4.73 15.54
C LEU A 459 2.86 -5.30 14.28
N ILE A 460 2.08 -6.37 14.41
CA ILE A 460 1.37 -6.97 13.27
C ILE A 460 0.00 -6.34 13.01
N ALA A 461 -0.55 -5.54 13.92
CA ALA A 461 -1.88 -4.93 13.77
C ALA A 461 -2.06 -4.12 12.48
N PRO A 462 -1.06 -3.37 11.95
CA PRO A 462 -1.19 -2.72 10.66
C PRO A 462 -1.42 -3.71 9.50
N TYR A 463 -0.82 -4.88 9.55
CA TYR A 463 -0.87 -5.92 8.50
C TYR A 463 -2.09 -6.83 8.67
N MET A 464 -2.33 -7.29 9.90
CA MET A 464 -3.31 -8.32 10.26
C MET A 464 -4.15 -7.87 11.47
N PRO A 465 -5.03 -6.88 11.30
CA PRO A 465 -5.72 -6.23 12.43
C PRO A 465 -6.65 -7.19 13.20
N GLU A 466 -7.35 -8.09 12.52
CA GLU A 466 -8.24 -9.06 13.17
C GLU A 466 -7.45 -10.09 13.99
N SER A 467 -6.36 -10.61 13.44
CA SER A 467 -5.50 -11.57 14.13
C SER A 467 -4.80 -10.94 15.34
N ALA A 468 -4.34 -9.71 15.20
CA ALA A 468 -3.76 -8.93 16.29
C ALA A 468 -4.76 -8.73 17.44
N GLN A 469 -6.02 -8.40 17.11
CA GLN A 469 -7.08 -8.28 18.10
C GLN A 469 -7.40 -9.62 18.79
N LYS A 470 -7.41 -10.72 18.05
CA LYS A 470 -7.61 -12.06 18.62
C LYS A 470 -6.50 -12.42 19.61
N ILE A 471 -5.24 -12.07 19.31
CA ILE A 471 -4.13 -12.27 20.26
C ILE A 471 -4.35 -11.40 21.50
N SER A 472 -4.67 -10.12 21.35
CA SER A 472 -4.96 -9.20 22.47
C SER A 472 -6.07 -9.73 23.39
N ASN A 473 -7.18 -10.18 22.81
CA ASN A 473 -8.32 -10.74 23.55
C ASN A 473 -7.94 -12.01 24.31
N GLN A 474 -7.14 -12.90 23.72
CA GLN A 474 -6.64 -14.11 24.38
C GLN A 474 -5.61 -13.80 25.49
N LEU A 475 -4.96 -12.64 25.42
CA LEU A 475 -4.16 -12.12 26.53
C LEU A 475 -4.98 -11.37 27.59
N GLY A 476 -6.32 -11.36 27.47
CA GLY A 476 -7.23 -10.73 28.41
C GLY A 476 -7.35 -9.21 28.27
N ILE A 477 -6.97 -8.66 27.11
CA ILE A 477 -7.08 -7.22 26.80
C ILE A 477 -8.07 -7.02 25.67
N ASP A 478 -9.27 -6.52 26.01
CA ASP A 478 -10.36 -6.28 25.05
C ASP A 478 -10.26 -4.91 24.34
N LYS A 479 -9.31 -4.06 24.75
CA LYS A 479 -9.10 -2.77 24.09
C LYS A 479 -8.74 -2.99 22.62
N ASP A 480 -9.31 -2.17 21.73
CA ASP A 480 -8.99 -2.20 20.31
C ASP A 480 -7.49 -1.98 20.08
N ILE A 481 -6.79 -3.02 19.64
CA ILE A 481 -5.34 -3.02 19.41
C ILE A 481 -4.93 -1.98 18.37
N THR A 482 -5.78 -1.68 17.40
CA THR A 482 -5.53 -0.69 16.34
C THR A 482 -5.62 0.76 16.84
N SER A 483 -6.19 0.97 18.02
CA SER A 483 -6.26 2.28 18.69
C SER A 483 -5.03 2.61 19.52
N LEU A 484 -4.18 1.63 19.80
CA LEU A 484 -2.97 1.80 20.60
C LEU A 484 -1.93 2.65 19.89
N LYS A 485 -1.11 3.32 20.71
CA LYS A 485 0.08 4.02 20.28
C LYS A 485 1.33 3.27 20.79
N PHE A 486 2.46 3.51 20.15
CA PHE A 486 3.71 2.88 20.58
C PHE A 486 4.00 3.15 22.06
N ASP A 487 3.70 4.34 22.56
CA ASP A 487 3.88 4.68 23.97
C ASP A 487 3.06 3.81 24.94
N ASP A 488 1.94 3.22 24.48
CA ASP A 488 1.12 2.32 25.29
C ASP A 488 1.77 0.95 25.52
N ILE A 489 2.74 0.57 24.65
CA ILE A 489 3.33 -0.78 24.64
C ILE A 489 4.85 -0.82 24.82
N LYS A 490 5.54 0.32 24.87
CA LYS A 490 7.01 0.35 24.93
C LYS A 490 7.58 -0.24 26.21
N GLU A 491 6.90 0.01 27.35
CA GLU A 491 7.32 -0.51 28.63
C GLU A 491 7.01 -2.00 28.76
N TRP A 492 7.80 -2.69 29.59
CA TRP A 492 7.55 -4.04 30.05
C TRP A 492 6.77 -3.98 31.36
N ASN A 493 6.04 -5.06 31.69
CA ASN A 493 5.20 -5.13 32.88
C ASN A 493 3.80 -4.49 32.70
N ILE A 494 3.23 -4.68 31.51
CA ILE A 494 1.86 -4.27 31.16
C ILE A 494 0.86 -5.12 31.96
N PHE A 495 1.08 -6.44 32.03
CA PHE A 495 0.25 -7.36 32.78
C PHE A 495 0.58 -7.32 34.26
N LYS A 496 -0.38 -6.87 35.08
CA LYS A 496 -0.23 -6.77 36.53
C LYS A 496 -0.66 -8.07 37.22
N GLU A 497 -0.16 -8.30 38.43
CA GLU A 497 -0.62 -9.39 39.29
C GLU A 497 -2.14 -9.44 39.36
N GLY A 498 -2.72 -10.64 39.22
CA GLY A 498 -4.15 -10.86 39.22
C GLY A 498 -4.84 -10.63 37.87
N HIS A 499 -4.12 -10.18 36.81
CA HIS A 499 -4.70 -10.07 35.49
C HIS A 499 -5.13 -11.46 34.96
N GLN A 500 -6.36 -11.56 34.48
CA GLN A 500 -6.92 -12.80 33.95
C GLN A 500 -6.68 -12.89 32.44
N LEU A 501 -5.96 -13.92 32.00
CA LEU A 501 -5.81 -14.23 30.58
C LEU A 501 -7.09 -14.88 30.05
N GLY A 502 -7.38 -14.67 28.76
CA GLY A 502 -8.49 -15.27 28.05
C GLY A 502 -8.25 -16.75 27.72
N GLU A 503 -9.24 -17.35 27.07
CA GLU A 503 -9.14 -18.76 26.63
C GLU A 503 -8.31 -18.87 25.35
N ALA A 504 -7.39 -19.85 25.32
CA ALA A 504 -6.60 -20.16 24.15
C ALA A 504 -7.46 -20.78 23.04
N SER A 505 -7.38 -20.22 21.85
CA SER A 505 -7.98 -20.78 20.64
C SER A 505 -7.07 -20.58 19.43
N PRO A 506 -7.02 -21.54 18.50
CA PRO A 506 -6.22 -21.38 17.28
C PRO A 506 -6.67 -20.15 16.49
N ILE A 507 -5.72 -19.26 16.15
CA ILE A 507 -5.99 -18.08 15.32
C ILE A 507 -5.72 -18.33 13.84
N PHE A 508 -4.87 -19.30 13.52
CA PHE A 508 -4.56 -19.72 12.16
C PHE A 508 -4.68 -21.24 12.05
N PRO A 509 -5.74 -21.77 11.42
CA PRO A 509 -5.85 -23.19 11.14
C PRO A 509 -4.80 -23.59 10.08
N ARG A 510 -4.24 -24.78 10.20
CA ARG A 510 -3.42 -25.37 9.12
C ARG A 510 -4.29 -25.67 7.91
N ILE A 511 -3.77 -25.41 6.74
CA ILE A 511 -4.42 -25.70 5.46
C ILE A 511 -3.69 -26.88 4.82
N GLU A 512 -4.45 -27.93 4.51
CA GLU A 512 -3.98 -29.05 3.70
C GLU A 512 -4.29 -28.77 2.23
N ILE A 513 -3.29 -28.85 1.37
CA ILE A 513 -3.49 -28.79 -0.08
C ILE A 513 -4.07 -30.13 -0.50
N GLU A 514 -5.27 -30.15 -1.04
CA GLU A 514 -5.88 -31.38 -1.56
C GLU A 514 -5.01 -31.93 -2.69
N LYS A 515 -4.78 -33.27 -2.69
CA LYS A 515 -3.90 -33.94 -3.66
C LYS A 515 -4.36 -33.77 -5.13
N GLU A 516 -5.61 -33.40 -5.34
CA GLU A 516 -6.16 -33.12 -6.68
C GLU A 516 -5.67 -31.79 -7.26
N GLU A 517 -5.49 -30.75 -6.46
CA GLU A 517 -4.94 -29.47 -6.91
C GLU A 517 -3.44 -29.62 -7.32
N VAL A 518 -2.67 -30.42 -6.58
CA VAL A 518 -1.27 -30.73 -6.93
C VAL A 518 -1.16 -31.55 -8.23
N ALA A 519 -2.13 -32.43 -8.51
CA ALA A 519 -2.13 -33.24 -9.72
C ALA A 519 -2.52 -32.44 -10.98
N GLU A 520 -3.30 -31.37 -10.85
CA GLU A 520 -3.57 -30.44 -11.94
C GLU A 520 -2.40 -29.48 -12.21
N GLU A 521 -1.69 -29.03 -11.17
CA GLU A 521 -0.47 -28.22 -11.31
C GLU A 521 0.64 -29.03 -12.00
N VAL A 522 0.90 -30.26 -11.58
CA VAL A 522 1.90 -31.16 -12.21
C VAL A 522 1.54 -31.52 -13.66
N LYS A 523 0.25 -31.56 -14.01
CA LYS A 523 -0.18 -31.76 -15.42
C LYS A 523 -0.03 -30.53 -16.30
N LYS A 524 0.08 -29.34 -15.72
CA LYS A 524 0.36 -28.09 -16.44
C LYS A 524 1.86 -27.84 -16.62
N GLU A 525 2.72 -28.47 -15.80
CA GLU A 525 4.19 -28.40 -15.90
C GLU A 525 4.78 -29.46 -16.87
N LEU A 526 4.03 -30.47 -17.29
CA LEU A 526 4.39 -31.49 -18.30
C LEU A 526 3.73 -31.20 -19.66
#